data_b8b2f335ed484f799535417a33e87a76
#
_entry.id   b8b2f335ed484f799535417a33e87a76
#
_cell.length_a   1.000
_cell.length_b   1.000
_cell.length_c   1.000
_cell.angle_alpha   90.00
_cell.angle_beta   90.00
_cell.angle_gamma   90.00
#
_symmetry.space_group_name_H-M   'P 1'
#
loop_
_entity.id
_entity.type
_entity.pdbx_description
1 polymer ?
#
loop_
_entity_poly.entity_id
_entity_poly.type
_entity_poly.pdbx_seq_one_letter_code
_entity_poly.pdbx_strand_id
1 'polypeptide(L)'
;MHSLSCSALSPTAITFQEKYEEAYQNGYTHVAVITIYSGASAMYHSALMAKDAFLEEHPDAMQIEVIDSNCYSVGYGYPIMQACQRALEGESFEDVLAYIRDYLRRVCIYFSPFTLKYVKKSGRVSCAAAFVGELIGLRPVISAVGTTSIVEKVRGNAAILSTMERLFKEQRSARDRRAPYMILVARDTETSEQLAKACEKIAGYPPVGTFKIGAAITINTGPQIIGLTFLAD
;
A
#
# COMPACT_ATOMS: atom_id res chain seq x y z
N MET A 1 -27.04 18.96 -13.73
CA MET A 1 -25.66 18.56 -13.40
C MET A 1 -25.62 17.04 -13.27
N HIS A 2 -25.08 16.34 -14.26
CA HIS A 2 -24.88 14.89 -14.14
C HIS A 2 -23.72 14.66 -13.17
N SER A 3 -23.99 14.02 -12.03
CA SER A 3 -22.94 13.60 -11.11
C SER A 3 -22.21 12.40 -11.75
N LEU A 4 -20.96 12.59 -12.18
CA LEU A 4 -20.09 11.48 -12.53
C LEU A 4 -19.82 10.67 -11.26
N SER A 5 -20.22 9.40 -11.26
CA SER A 5 -19.82 8.46 -10.23
C SER A 5 -18.63 7.64 -10.73
N CYS A 6 -17.55 7.61 -9.94
CA CYS A 6 -16.40 6.72 -10.17
C CYS A 6 -16.46 5.56 -9.19
N SER A 7 -16.19 4.35 -9.65
CA SER A 7 -16.04 3.16 -8.82
C SER A 7 -14.77 2.41 -9.20
N ALA A 8 -14.21 1.67 -8.25
CA ALA A 8 -13.14 0.72 -8.48
C ALA A 8 -13.69 -0.69 -8.30
N LEU A 9 -13.41 -1.58 -9.26
CA LEU A 9 -13.78 -2.98 -9.21
C LEU A 9 -12.53 -3.81 -8.93
N SER A 10 -12.67 -4.83 -8.08
CA SER A 10 -11.62 -5.82 -7.87
C SER A 10 -11.61 -6.84 -9.01
N PRO A 11 -10.44 -7.36 -9.44
CA PRO A 11 -10.36 -8.53 -10.29
C PRO A 11 -11.15 -9.70 -9.70
N THR A 12 -11.81 -10.46 -10.57
CA THR A 12 -12.58 -11.65 -10.19
C THR A 12 -11.67 -12.88 -10.15
N ALA A 13 -12.17 -14.01 -9.62
CA ALA A 13 -11.45 -15.28 -9.69
C ALA A 13 -11.14 -15.69 -11.13
N ILE A 14 -12.08 -15.46 -12.06
CA ILE A 14 -11.87 -15.74 -13.50
C ILE A 14 -10.66 -14.96 -14.04
N THR A 15 -10.55 -13.67 -13.70
CA THR A 15 -9.40 -12.86 -14.14
C THR A 15 -8.07 -13.39 -13.62
N PHE A 16 -8.03 -13.91 -12.38
CA PHE A 16 -6.83 -14.54 -11.83
C PHE A 16 -6.54 -15.88 -12.49
N GLN A 17 -7.58 -16.71 -12.75
CA GLN A 17 -7.43 -17.99 -13.44
C GLN A 17 -6.84 -17.79 -14.83
N GLU A 18 -7.34 -16.81 -15.61
CA GLU A 18 -6.78 -16.44 -16.92
C GLU A 18 -5.28 -16.08 -16.81
N LYS A 19 -4.86 -15.42 -15.72
CA LYS A 19 -3.45 -15.07 -15.50
C LYS A 19 -2.58 -16.24 -15.08
N TYR A 20 -3.12 -17.19 -14.32
CA TYR A 20 -2.40 -18.42 -14.00
C TYR A 20 -2.22 -19.29 -15.25
N GLU A 21 -3.27 -19.40 -16.07
CA GLU A 21 -3.20 -20.09 -17.35
C GLU A 21 -2.19 -19.47 -18.31
N GLU A 22 -2.20 -18.13 -18.44
CA GLU A 22 -1.21 -17.39 -19.22
C GLU A 22 0.23 -17.66 -18.74
N ALA A 23 0.45 -17.65 -17.42
CA ALA A 23 1.76 -17.95 -16.84
C ALA A 23 2.19 -19.39 -17.15
N TYR A 24 1.30 -20.36 -17.01
CA TYR A 24 1.55 -21.77 -17.31
C TYR A 24 1.90 -22.00 -18.78
N GLN A 25 1.12 -21.42 -19.69
CA GLN A 25 1.36 -21.51 -21.14
C GLN A 25 2.70 -20.84 -21.56
N ASN A 26 3.14 -19.83 -20.83
CA ASN A 26 4.45 -19.21 -21.03
C ASN A 26 5.61 -19.97 -20.36
N GLY A 27 5.35 -21.13 -19.74
CA GLY A 27 6.37 -22.01 -19.16
C GLY A 27 6.90 -21.59 -17.80
N TYR A 28 6.17 -20.69 -17.10
CA TYR A 28 6.53 -20.36 -15.73
C TYR A 28 6.17 -21.51 -14.79
N THR A 29 7.07 -21.81 -13.86
CA THR A 29 6.92 -22.88 -12.86
C THR A 29 6.56 -22.33 -11.47
N HIS A 30 6.75 -21.02 -11.24
CA HIS A 30 6.52 -20.37 -9.98
C HIS A 30 5.81 -19.02 -10.18
N VAL A 31 4.77 -18.77 -9.41
CA VAL A 31 3.99 -17.53 -9.44
C VAL A 31 3.75 -17.01 -8.04
N ALA A 32 4.12 -15.76 -7.78
CA ALA A 32 3.77 -15.04 -6.55
C ALA A 32 2.73 -13.96 -6.85
N VAL A 33 1.60 -14.02 -6.16
CA VAL A 33 0.52 -13.02 -6.26
C VAL A 33 0.45 -12.26 -4.94
N ILE A 34 0.79 -10.98 -4.98
CA ILE A 34 0.72 -10.12 -3.80
C ILE A 34 -0.46 -9.15 -3.98
N THR A 35 -1.43 -9.24 -3.09
CA THR A 35 -2.65 -8.45 -3.19
C THR A 35 -2.66 -7.30 -2.20
N ILE A 36 -3.49 -6.29 -2.46
CA ILE A 36 -3.86 -5.28 -1.47
C ILE A 36 -4.53 -5.95 -0.27
N TYR A 37 -4.52 -5.29 0.90
CA TYR A 37 -5.16 -5.75 2.14
C TYR A 37 -6.53 -6.39 1.91
N SER A 38 -6.71 -7.62 2.37
CA SER A 38 -7.91 -8.45 2.17
C SER A 38 -9.16 -7.87 2.83
N GLY A 39 -9.03 -7.15 3.93
CA GLY A 39 -10.15 -6.46 4.57
C GLY A 39 -10.69 -5.26 3.80
N ALA A 40 -9.98 -4.77 2.77
CA ALA A 40 -10.42 -3.67 1.91
C ALA A 40 -10.83 -4.11 0.50
N SER A 41 -10.46 -5.32 0.07
CA SER A 41 -10.71 -5.83 -1.28
C SER A 41 -10.85 -7.35 -1.30
N ALA A 42 -11.71 -7.87 -2.15
CA ALA A 42 -11.87 -9.30 -2.37
C ALA A 42 -10.72 -9.95 -3.16
N MET A 43 -9.71 -9.18 -3.61
CA MET A 43 -8.64 -9.67 -4.50
C MET A 43 -7.92 -10.90 -3.95
N TYR A 44 -7.58 -10.90 -2.67
CA TYR A 44 -6.90 -12.01 -2.01
C TYR A 44 -7.71 -13.31 -2.12
N HIS A 45 -8.99 -13.26 -1.75
CA HIS A 45 -9.88 -14.43 -1.82
C HIS A 45 -10.15 -14.87 -3.26
N SER A 46 -10.30 -13.91 -4.20
CA SER A 46 -10.43 -14.22 -5.62
C SER A 46 -9.20 -14.94 -6.17
N ALA A 47 -8.01 -14.51 -5.77
CA ALA A 47 -6.75 -15.14 -6.20
C ALA A 47 -6.60 -16.56 -5.62
N LEU A 48 -7.00 -16.77 -4.35
CA LEU A 48 -7.02 -18.12 -3.75
C LEU A 48 -7.98 -19.07 -4.45
N MET A 49 -9.23 -18.63 -4.67
CA MET A 49 -10.22 -19.43 -5.39
C MET A 49 -9.74 -19.83 -6.80
N ALA A 50 -9.11 -18.91 -7.50
CA ALA A 50 -8.55 -19.16 -8.83
C ALA A 50 -7.36 -20.13 -8.78
N LYS A 51 -6.50 -20.00 -7.73
CA LYS A 51 -5.40 -20.95 -7.50
C LYS A 51 -5.93 -22.37 -7.32
N ASP A 52 -6.94 -22.55 -6.45
CA ASP A 52 -7.49 -23.86 -6.17
C ASP A 52 -8.09 -24.48 -7.46
N ALA A 53 -8.90 -23.71 -8.22
CA ALA A 53 -9.47 -24.17 -9.49
C ALA A 53 -8.39 -24.50 -10.53
N PHE A 54 -7.34 -23.67 -10.65
CA PHE A 54 -6.25 -23.93 -11.59
C PHE A 54 -5.49 -25.23 -11.25
N LEU A 55 -5.19 -25.46 -9.96
CA LEU A 55 -4.47 -26.68 -9.53
C LEU A 55 -5.32 -27.93 -9.58
N GLU A 56 -6.66 -27.84 -9.54
CA GLU A 56 -7.56 -28.96 -9.82
C GLU A 56 -7.47 -29.38 -11.29
N GLU A 57 -7.38 -28.42 -12.21
CA GLU A 57 -7.26 -28.70 -13.66
C GLU A 57 -5.84 -29.11 -14.07
N HIS A 58 -4.82 -28.57 -13.38
CA HIS A 58 -3.40 -28.77 -13.69
C HIS A 58 -2.59 -29.16 -12.44
N PRO A 59 -2.75 -30.39 -11.92
CA PRO A 59 -2.02 -30.85 -10.75
C PRO A 59 -0.50 -30.73 -10.93
N ASP A 60 0.19 -30.18 -9.95
CA ASP A 60 1.67 -30.01 -9.94
C ASP A 60 2.27 -29.15 -11.07
N ALA A 61 1.44 -28.43 -11.82
CA ALA A 61 1.89 -27.62 -12.95
C ALA A 61 2.77 -26.43 -12.56
N MET A 62 2.37 -25.74 -11.47
CA MET A 62 3.09 -24.56 -10.96
C MET A 62 2.99 -24.47 -9.44
N GLN A 63 4.03 -23.94 -8.83
CA GLN A 63 3.95 -23.45 -7.46
C GLN A 63 3.35 -22.04 -7.46
N ILE A 64 2.16 -21.88 -6.89
CA ILE A 64 1.47 -20.58 -6.79
C ILE A 64 1.39 -20.16 -5.33
N GLU A 65 1.95 -18.99 -5.03
CA GLU A 65 1.89 -18.39 -3.70
C GLU A 65 1.05 -17.11 -3.73
N VAL A 66 0.02 -17.05 -2.88
CA VAL A 66 -0.86 -15.87 -2.76
C VAL A 66 -0.63 -15.23 -1.40
N ILE A 67 -0.24 -13.96 -1.40
CA ILE A 67 0.11 -13.19 -0.19
C ILE A 67 -0.83 -12.00 -0.06
N ASP A 68 -1.54 -11.92 1.07
CA ASP A 68 -2.19 -10.68 1.50
C ASP A 68 -1.10 -9.73 2.00
N SER A 69 -0.91 -8.62 1.33
CA SER A 69 0.11 -7.64 1.75
C SER A 69 -0.22 -6.96 3.07
N ASN A 70 -1.45 -7.05 3.53
CA ASN A 70 -1.95 -6.32 4.69
C ASN A 70 -1.72 -4.80 4.61
N CYS A 71 -1.46 -4.24 3.42
CA CYS A 71 -1.18 -2.83 3.22
C CYS A 71 -1.67 -2.32 1.85
N TYR A 72 -1.21 -1.13 1.44
CA TYR A 72 -1.73 -0.40 0.29
C TYR A 72 -0.60 0.22 -0.55
N SER A 73 -0.88 0.44 -1.85
CA SER A 73 -0.05 1.25 -2.76
C SER A 73 1.41 0.74 -2.83
N VAL A 74 2.37 1.66 -2.77
CA VAL A 74 3.81 1.32 -2.81
C VAL A 74 4.29 0.55 -1.59
N GLY A 75 3.48 0.46 -0.51
CA GLY A 75 3.81 -0.37 0.63
C GLY A 75 4.00 -1.84 0.26
N TYR A 76 3.25 -2.34 -0.73
CA TYR A 76 3.50 -3.66 -1.32
C TYR A 76 4.07 -3.58 -2.74
N GLY A 77 3.82 -2.50 -3.48
CA GLY A 77 4.35 -2.35 -4.84
C GLY A 77 5.88 -2.25 -4.89
N TYR A 78 6.49 -1.55 -3.93
CA TYR A 78 7.94 -1.41 -3.89
C TYR A 78 8.66 -2.76 -3.63
N PRO A 79 8.31 -3.54 -2.60
CA PRO A 79 8.97 -4.84 -2.41
C PRO A 79 8.73 -5.81 -3.57
N ILE A 80 7.61 -5.76 -4.29
CA ILE A 80 7.40 -6.56 -5.50
C ILE A 80 8.41 -6.18 -6.57
N MET A 81 8.62 -4.90 -6.82
CA MET A 81 9.62 -4.44 -7.80
C MET A 81 11.03 -4.90 -7.43
N GLN A 82 11.39 -4.81 -6.14
CA GLN A 82 12.69 -5.33 -5.65
C GLN A 82 12.77 -6.85 -5.74
N ALA A 83 11.70 -7.57 -5.47
CA ALA A 83 11.60 -9.02 -5.61
C ALA A 83 11.80 -9.48 -7.06
N CYS A 84 11.22 -8.77 -8.03
CA CYS A 84 11.45 -9.04 -9.45
C CYS A 84 12.94 -8.85 -9.82
N GLN A 85 13.59 -7.81 -9.30
CA GLN A 85 15.01 -7.58 -9.53
C GLN A 85 15.87 -8.72 -8.95
N ARG A 86 15.59 -9.16 -7.72
CA ARG A 86 16.28 -10.29 -7.06
C ARG A 86 16.11 -11.59 -7.83
N ALA A 87 14.90 -11.87 -8.32
CA ALA A 87 14.63 -13.04 -9.16
C ALA A 87 15.44 -13.00 -10.47
N LEU A 88 15.56 -11.82 -11.11
CA LEU A 88 16.41 -11.63 -12.31
C LEU A 88 17.90 -11.81 -12.01
N GLU A 89 18.33 -11.53 -10.79
CA GLU A 89 19.70 -11.75 -10.30
C GLU A 89 19.95 -13.21 -9.90
N GLY A 90 18.92 -14.07 -9.95
CA GLY A 90 19.03 -15.51 -9.74
C GLY A 90 18.76 -15.96 -8.29
N GLU A 91 18.18 -15.13 -7.45
CA GLU A 91 17.72 -15.59 -6.13
C GLU A 91 16.60 -16.65 -6.28
N SER A 92 16.54 -17.59 -5.34
CA SER A 92 15.51 -18.63 -5.32
C SER A 92 14.12 -18.06 -5.09
N PHE A 93 13.08 -18.77 -5.51
CA PHE A 93 11.70 -18.35 -5.28
C PHE A 93 11.39 -18.21 -3.79
N GLU A 94 11.91 -19.12 -2.97
CA GLU A 94 11.79 -19.13 -1.53
C GLU A 94 12.44 -17.90 -0.88
N ASP A 95 13.64 -17.52 -1.31
CA ASP A 95 14.35 -16.34 -0.80
C ASP A 95 13.61 -15.04 -1.19
N VAL A 96 13.10 -14.98 -2.42
CA VAL A 96 12.27 -13.87 -2.89
C VAL A 96 10.99 -13.74 -2.07
N LEU A 97 10.30 -14.86 -1.78
CA LEU A 97 9.12 -14.87 -0.92
C LEU A 97 9.45 -14.47 0.52
N ALA A 98 10.57 -14.95 1.06
CA ALA A 98 11.04 -14.60 2.40
C ALA A 98 11.31 -13.09 2.50
N TYR A 99 11.95 -12.49 1.49
CA TYR A 99 12.16 -11.05 1.41
C TYR A 99 10.84 -10.27 1.40
N ILE A 100 9.88 -10.68 0.55
CA ILE A 100 8.56 -10.02 0.47
C ILE A 100 7.86 -10.07 1.83
N ARG A 101 7.81 -11.25 2.46
CA ARG A 101 7.15 -11.43 3.76
C ARG A 101 7.83 -10.63 4.87
N ASP A 102 9.16 -10.58 4.89
CA ASP A 102 9.89 -9.75 5.87
C ASP A 102 9.58 -8.27 5.70
N TYR A 103 9.62 -7.78 4.46
CA TYR A 103 9.29 -6.39 4.16
C TYR A 103 7.86 -6.03 4.60
N LEU A 104 6.87 -6.87 4.25
CA LEU A 104 5.46 -6.64 4.58
C LEU A 104 5.16 -6.67 6.08
N ARG A 105 5.92 -7.42 6.87
CA ARG A 105 5.78 -7.40 8.34
C ARG A 105 6.28 -6.10 8.98
N ARG A 106 7.20 -5.42 8.32
CA ARG A 106 7.91 -4.25 8.84
C ARG A 106 7.39 -2.94 8.27
N VAL A 107 6.61 -2.98 7.20
CA VAL A 107 6.14 -1.76 6.54
C VAL A 107 5.19 -0.95 7.42
N CYS A 108 5.47 0.34 7.54
CA CYS A 108 4.58 1.34 8.11
C CYS A 108 4.06 2.25 6.99
N ILE A 109 2.78 2.57 7.04
CA ILE A 109 2.15 3.52 6.12
C ILE A 109 1.29 4.47 6.93
N TYR A 110 1.59 5.76 6.84
CA TYR A 110 0.78 6.83 7.41
C TYR A 110 0.30 7.74 6.30
N PHE A 111 -0.96 8.15 6.36
CA PHE A 111 -1.50 9.13 5.43
C PHE A 111 -2.46 10.09 6.10
N SER A 112 -2.63 11.27 5.51
CA SER A 112 -3.61 12.26 5.91
C SER A 112 -4.35 12.79 4.68
N PRO A 113 -5.68 12.58 4.59
CA PRO A 113 -6.50 13.23 3.59
C PRO A 113 -6.78 14.67 4.02
N PHE A 114 -6.71 15.62 3.09
CA PHE A 114 -6.99 17.03 3.39
C PHE A 114 -8.49 17.35 3.49
N THR A 115 -9.33 16.39 3.15
CA THR A 115 -10.78 16.42 3.33
C THR A 115 -11.31 15.03 3.64
N LEU A 116 -12.24 14.95 4.57
CA LEU A 116 -12.87 13.68 4.97
C LEU A 116 -14.05 13.28 4.07
N LYS A 117 -14.44 14.13 3.12
CA LYS A 117 -15.60 13.90 2.24
C LYS A 117 -15.55 12.56 1.51
N TYR A 118 -14.40 12.24 0.92
CA TYR A 118 -14.21 11.00 0.16
C TYR A 118 -14.07 9.79 1.08
N VAL A 119 -13.26 9.94 2.13
CA VAL A 119 -13.01 8.89 3.14
C VAL A 119 -14.33 8.42 3.77
N LYS A 120 -15.21 9.34 4.16
CA LYS A 120 -16.53 9.02 4.73
C LYS A 120 -17.43 8.28 3.73
N LYS A 121 -17.37 8.66 2.45
CA LYS A 121 -18.22 8.08 1.40
C LYS A 121 -17.75 6.70 0.95
N SER A 122 -16.48 6.40 1.07
CA SER A 122 -15.86 5.22 0.46
C SER A 122 -16.22 3.89 1.14
N GLY A 123 -16.42 3.90 2.46
CA GLY A 123 -16.59 2.70 3.27
C GLY A 123 -15.35 1.77 3.34
N ARG A 124 -14.21 2.18 2.73
CA ARG A 124 -12.95 1.40 2.70
C ARG A 124 -11.93 1.85 3.74
N VAL A 125 -12.20 2.99 4.36
CA VAL A 125 -11.38 3.50 5.47
C VAL A 125 -12.19 3.32 6.74
N SER A 126 -11.97 2.21 7.43
CA SER A 126 -12.78 1.76 8.57
C SER A 126 -12.88 2.78 9.70
N CYS A 127 -11.81 3.54 9.95
CA CYS A 127 -11.81 4.58 10.96
C CYS A 127 -12.60 5.85 10.57
N ALA A 128 -13.14 5.94 9.35
CA ALA A 128 -13.91 7.11 8.89
C ALA A 128 -15.17 7.38 9.73
N ALA A 129 -15.79 6.34 10.28
CA ALA A 129 -16.95 6.46 11.18
C ALA A 129 -16.67 7.21 12.49
N ALA A 130 -15.40 7.26 12.92
CA ALA A 130 -14.99 7.98 14.12
C ALA A 130 -14.98 9.52 13.96
N PHE A 131 -15.24 10.01 12.73
CA PHE A 131 -15.37 11.44 12.45
C PHE A 131 -16.84 11.88 12.46
N VAL A 132 -17.46 11.85 13.62
CA VAL A 132 -18.80 12.42 13.82
C VAL A 132 -18.66 13.92 14.04
N GLY A 133 -19.22 14.69 13.10
CA GLY A 133 -19.14 16.16 13.11
C GLY A 133 -17.88 16.71 12.41
N GLU A 134 -18.06 17.66 11.51
CA GLU A 134 -16.94 18.37 10.89
C GLU A 134 -16.41 19.44 11.85
N LEU A 135 -15.37 19.11 12.60
CA LEU A 135 -14.55 20.14 13.22
C LEU A 135 -13.71 20.80 12.12
N ILE A 136 -13.99 22.04 11.81
CA ILE A 136 -13.30 22.84 10.80
C ILE A 136 -11.79 22.77 11.03
N GLY A 137 -11.04 22.37 10.00
CA GLY A 137 -9.57 22.30 10.05
C GLY A 137 -8.98 21.08 10.72
N LEU A 138 -9.79 20.13 11.23
CA LEU A 138 -9.28 18.88 11.78
C LEU A 138 -8.79 17.95 10.66
N ARG A 139 -7.59 17.41 10.83
CA ARG A 139 -6.91 16.47 9.91
C ARG A 139 -6.54 15.21 10.67
N PRO A 140 -6.96 14.02 10.22
CA PRO A 140 -6.47 12.78 10.79
C PRO A 140 -5.14 12.39 10.19
N VAL A 141 -4.23 11.86 11.00
CA VAL A 141 -3.14 11.02 10.54
C VAL A 141 -3.58 9.57 10.76
N ILE A 142 -3.59 8.80 9.70
CA ILE A 142 -4.18 7.45 9.66
C ILE A 142 -3.08 6.45 9.35
N SER A 143 -3.03 5.35 10.11
CA SER A 143 -2.24 4.16 9.76
C SER A 143 -2.99 3.33 8.73
N ALA A 144 -2.27 2.87 7.69
CA ALA A 144 -2.79 2.06 6.61
C ALA A 144 -2.04 0.72 6.48
N VAL A 145 -1.88 0.03 7.59
CA VAL A 145 -1.43 -1.36 7.65
C VAL A 145 -2.53 -2.14 8.34
N GLY A 146 -3.04 -3.18 7.68
CA GLY A 146 -4.25 -3.87 8.11
C GLY A 146 -5.47 -2.94 8.13
N THR A 147 -6.29 -3.09 9.15
CA THR A 147 -7.44 -2.21 9.37
C THR A 147 -6.97 -0.79 9.66
N THR A 148 -7.44 0.16 8.86
CA THR A 148 -7.05 1.57 9.03
C THR A 148 -7.47 2.10 10.40
N SER A 149 -6.56 2.83 11.06
CA SER A 149 -6.78 3.42 12.38
C SER A 149 -6.29 4.86 12.46
N ILE A 150 -6.97 5.68 13.25
CA ILE A 150 -6.53 7.05 13.51
C ILE A 150 -5.39 6.98 14.53
N VAL A 151 -4.23 7.46 14.12
CA VAL A 151 -3.07 7.60 15.01
C VAL A 151 -3.17 8.91 15.81
N GLU A 152 -3.52 9.98 15.09
CA GLU A 152 -3.62 11.31 15.69
C GLU A 152 -4.64 12.19 14.95
N LYS A 153 -5.25 13.14 15.65
CA LYS A 153 -6.11 14.18 15.09
C LYS A 153 -5.44 15.53 15.30
N VAL A 154 -5.05 16.20 14.21
CA VAL A 154 -4.28 17.45 14.26
C VAL A 154 -5.02 18.58 13.55
N ARG A 155 -4.60 19.83 13.76
CA ARG A 155 -5.18 21.00 13.09
C ARG A 155 -4.18 21.61 12.12
N GLY A 156 -4.61 21.75 10.86
CA GLY A 156 -3.83 22.36 9.78
C GLY A 156 -2.74 21.46 9.21
N ASN A 157 -2.18 21.88 8.09
CA ASN A 157 -1.22 21.07 7.34
C ASN A 157 0.15 20.96 8.02
N ALA A 158 0.61 22.03 8.69
CA ALA A 158 1.87 22.01 9.42
C ALA A 158 1.90 20.93 10.51
N ALA A 159 0.76 20.73 11.21
CA ALA A 159 0.66 19.71 12.24
C ALA A 159 0.64 18.27 11.66
N ILE A 160 0.16 18.09 10.42
CA ILE A 160 0.31 16.80 9.71
C ILE A 160 1.80 16.48 9.53
N LEU A 161 2.57 17.46 9.01
CA LEU A 161 4.00 17.28 8.75
C LEU A 161 4.74 16.92 10.03
N SER A 162 4.60 17.71 11.08
CA SER A 162 5.29 17.46 12.35
C SER A 162 4.91 16.10 12.97
N THR A 163 3.67 15.66 12.82
CA THR A 163 3.26 14.32 13.28
C THR A 163 3.92 13.22 12.45
N MET A 164 3.94 13.33 11.12
CA MET A 164 4.59 12.35 10.25
C MET A 164 6.10 12.30 10.46
N GLU A 165 6.75 13.45 10.63
CA GLU A 165 8.18 13.55 11.00
C GLU A 165 8.47 12.84 12.31
N ARG A 166 7.66 13.07 13.33
CA ARG A 166 7.79 12.41 14.63
C ARG A 166 7.64 10.91 14.52
N LEU A 167 6.57 10.43 13.87
CA LEU A 167 6.34 9.00 13.65
C LEU A 167 7.49 8.34 12.89
N PHE A 168 8.01 9.00 11.86
CA PHE A 168 9.17 8.53 11.11
C PHE A 168 10.40 8.44 12.00
N LYS A 169 10.70 9.48 12.77
CA LYS A 169 11.87 9.52 13.67
C LYS A 169 11.80 8.44 14.75
N GLU A 170 10.62 8.19 15.31
CA GLU A 170 10.42 7.27 16.43
C GLU A 170 10.40 5.80 15.98
N GLN A 171 9.89 5.51 14.78
CA GLN A 171 9.55 4.15 14.37
C GLN A 171 10.38 3.59 13.22
N ARG A 172 11.10 4.45 12.47
CA ARG A 172 11.95 3.94 11.38
C ARG A 172 12.98 2.96 11.91
N SER A 173 13.28 1.92 11.11
CA SER A 173 14.23 0.89 11.48
C SER A 173 15.57 1.47 11.94
N ALA A 174 16.02 1.03 13.11
CA ALA A 174 17.35 1.32 13.63
C ALA A 174 18.39 0.29 13.15
N ARG A 175 17.95 -0.93 12.82
CA ARG A 175 18.79 -2.02 12.32
C ARG A 175 19.23 -1.78 10.90
N ASP A 176 18.31 -1.33 10.04
CA ASP A 176 18.59 -0.99 8.65
C ASP A 176 18.73 0.52 8.50
N ARG A 177 19.96 1.01 8.61
CA ARG A 177 20.26 2.45 8.52
C ARG A 177 19.90 3.09 7.19
N ARG A 178 19.71 2.28 6.13
CA ARG A 178 19.29 2.71 4.79
C ARG A 178 17.98 2.10 4.36
N ALA A 179 17.12 1.72 5.32
CA ALA A 179 15.79 1.24 5.02
C ALA A 179 15.05 2.21 4.08
N PRO A 180 14.44 1.70 3.00
CA PRO A 180 13.74 2.55 2.05
C PRO A 180 12.56 3.26 2.71
N TYR A 181 12.35 4.52 2.32
CA TYR A 181 11.14 5.26 2.65
C TYR A 181 10.67 6.07 1.44
N MET A 182 9.38 6.31 1.37
CA MET A 182 8.75 6.92 0.20
C MET A 182 7.65 7.90 0.64
N ILE A 183 7.47 8.97 -0.14
CA ILE A 183 6.38 9.92 0.02
C ILE A 183 5.22 9.52 -0.89
N LEU A 184 3.99 9.59 -0.40
CA LEU A 184 2.77 9.26 -1.12
C LEU A 184 1.92 10.50 -1.33
N VAL A 185 1.46 10.70 -2.55
CA VAL A 185 0.60 11.85 -2.91
C VAL A 185 -0.42 11.44 -3.96
N ALA A 186 -1.53 12.16 -4.05
CA ALA A 186 -2.39 12.09 -5.24
C ALA A 186 -1.83 13.02 -6.33
N ARG A 187 -1.22 14.14 -5.94
CA ARG A 187 -0.50 15.09 -6.79
C ARG A 187 0.62 15.75 -5.97
N ASP A 188 1.68 16.13 -6.65
CA ASP A 188 2.79 16.83 -6.02
C ASP A 188 2.31 18.19 -5.46
N THR A 189 2.81 18.53 -4.29
CA THR A 189 2.48 19.77 -3.58
C THR A 189 3.70 20.25 -2.80
N GLU A 190 3.73 21.55 -2.45
CA GLU A 190 4.74 22.09 -1.55
C GLU A 190 4.82 21.31 -0.22
N THR A 191 3.67 20.84 0.28
CA THR A 191 3.60 20.04 1.51
C THR A 191 4.35 18.71 1.36
N SER A 192 4.27 18.07 0.19
CA SER A 192 5.00 16.81 -0.06
C SER A 192 6.51 17.02 -0.16
N GLU A 193 6.94 18.12 -0.75
CA GLU A 193 8.35 18.50 -0.81
C GLU A 193 8.92 18.82 0.59
N GLN A 194 8.16 19.54 1.42
CA GLN A 194 8.52 19.81 2.80
C GLN A 194 8.68 18.52 3.60
N LEU A 195 7.72 17.56 3.46
CA LEU A 195 7.82 16.27 4.13
C LEU A 195 9.05 15.48 3.66
N ALA A 196 9.33 15.45 2.36
CA ALA A 196 10.50 14.76 1.81
C ALA A 196 11.79 15.32 2.40
N LYS A 197 11.96 16.65 2.39
CA LYS A 197 13.13 17.34 2.98
C LYS A 197 13.29 17.08 4.47
N ALA A 198 12.19 17.07 5.22
CA ALA A 198 12.21 16.80 6.65
C ALA A 198 12.61 15.34 6.94
N CYS A 199 12.06 14.39 6.22
CA CYS A 199 12.43 12.98 6.34
C CYS A 199 13.90 12.75 5.92
N GLU A 200 14.37 13.39 4.86
CA GLU A 200 15.77 13.33 4.44
C GLU A 200 16.73 13.82 5.52
N LYS A 201 16.39 14.94 6.18
CA LYS A 201 17.18 15.44 7.32
C LYS A 201 17.25 14.46 8.49
N ILE A 202 16.14 13.72 8.75
CA ILE A 202 16.07 12.71 9.81
C ILE A 202 16.85 11.45 9.41
N ALA A 203 16.70 11.00 8.18
CA ALA A 203 17.29 9.77 7.67
C ALA A 203 18.77 9.92 7.36
N GLY A 204 19.20 11.10 6.88
CA GLY A 204 20.55 11.35 6.35
C GLY A 204 20.73 10.93 4.89
N TYR A 205 19.62 10.55 4.19
CA TYR A 205 19.59 10.19 2.77
C TYR A 205 18.19 10.49 2.20
N PRO A 206 18.07 10.72 0.87
CA PRO A 206 16.78 11.05 0.25
C PRO A 206 15.80 9.88 0.25
N PRO A 207 14.49 10.15 0.12
CA PRO A 207 13.49 9.11 -0.13
C PRO A 207 13.80 8.38 -1.43
N VAL A 208 13.31 7.13 -1.57
CA VAL A 208 13.31 6.42 -2.85
C VAL A 208 12.61 7.26 -3.94
N GLY A 209 11.57 7.99 -3.55
CA GLY A 209 10.87 8.93 -4.39
C GLY A 209 9.54 9.40 -3.80
N THR A 210 8.88 10.28 -4.55
CA THR A 210 7.49 10.66 -4.33
C THR A 210 6.61 9.91 -5.32
N PHE A 211 5.69 9.09 -4.81
CA PHE A 211 4.85 8.21 -5.62
C PHE A 211 3.41 8.71 -5.65
N LYS A 212 2.84 8.74 -6.85
CA LYS A 212 1.42 9.05 -7.04
C LYS A 212 0.57 7.82 -6.75
N ILE A 213 -0.38 7.96 -5.82
CA ILE A 213 -1.38 6.92 -5.59
C ILE A 213 -2.27 6.74 -6.81
N GLY A 214 -2.63 5.50 -7.12
CA GLY A 214 -3.49 5.17 -8.25
C GLY A 214 -4.94 5.64 -8.06
N ALA A 215 -5.71 5.63 -9.16
CA ALA A 215 -7.11 6.05 -9.19
C ALA A 215 -7.97 5.28 -8.16
N ALA A 216 -7.74 3.99 -7.99
CA ALA A 216 -8.49 3.15 -7.05
C ALA A 216 -8.37 3.62 -5.59
N ILE A 217 -7.21 4.13 -5.18
CA ILE A 217 -7.03 4.70 -3.84
C ILE A 217 -7.56 6.14 -3.81
N THR A 218 -7.31 6.93 -4.85
CA THR A 218 -7.76 8.33 -4.92
C THR A 218 -9.28 8.47 -4.81
N ILE A 219 -10.06 7.56 -5.39
CA ILE A 219 -11.53 7.54 -5.27
C ILE A 219 -11.96 7.44 -3.80
N ASN A 220 -11.21 6.69 -2.99
CA ASN A 220 -11.53 6.43 -1.59
C ASN A 220 -10.98 7.48 -0.62
N THR A 221 -9.86 8.13 -0.96
CA THR A 221 -9.15 9.07 -0.08
C THR A 221 -9.30 10.53 -0.50
N GLY A 222 -9.64 10.74 -1.76
CA GLY A 222 -9.71 12.06 -2.39
C GLY A 222 -8.41 12.47 -3.10
N PRO A 223 -8.48 13.56 -3.90
CA PRO A 223 -7.37 14.01 -4.73
C PRO A 223 -6.32 14.85 -3.96
N GLN A 224 -6.52 15.05 -2.68
CA GLN A 224 -5.60 15.79 -1.81
C GLN A 224 -5.25 14.92 -0.60
N ILE A 225 -4.12 14.24 -0.71
CA ILE A 225 -3.59 13.33 0.30
C ILE A 225 -2.08 13.49 0.36
N ILE A 226 -1.53 13.38 1.54
CA ILE A 226 -0.11 13.19 1.78
C ILE A 226 0.08 11.93 2.61
N GLY A 227 1.11 11.19 2.33
CA GLY A 227 1.45 9.97 3.06
C GLY A 227 2.95 9.72 3.08
N LEU A 228 3.33 8.84 3.98
CA LEU A 228 4.69 8.40 4.21
C LEU A 228 4.67 6.89 4.44
N THR A 229 5.56 6.16 3.76
CA THR A 229 5.80 4.74 4.02
C THR A 229 7.28 4.51 4.28
N PHE A 230 7.57 3.62 5.22
CA PHE A 230 8.93 3.26 5.64
C PHE A 230 8.93 1.91 6.35
N LEU A 231 10.10 1.36 6.63
CA LEU A 231 10.25 0.15 7.41
C LEU A 231 10.55 0.45 8.88
N ALA A 232 9.86 -0.25 9.79
CA ALA A 232 10.19 -0.37 11.19
C ALA A 232 11.12 -1.59 11.45
N ASP A 233 11.52 -1.80 12.70
CA ASP A 233 12.29 -2.98 13.13
C ASP A 233 11.40 -4.22 13.27
#